data_536c17ecdba889fed242871dd18af0b9
#
_entry.id   536c17ecdba889fed242871dd18af0b9
#
_cell.length_a   1.000
_cell.length_b   1.000
_cell.length_c   1.000
_cell.angle_alpha   90.00
_cell.angle_beta   90.00
_cell.angle_gamma   90.00
#
_symmetry.space_group_name_H-M   'P 1'
#
loop_
_entity.id
_entity.type
_entity.pdbx_description
1 polymer ?
#
loop_
_entity_poly.entity_id
_entity_poly.type
_entity_poly.pdbx_seq_one_letter_code
_entity_poly.pdbx_strand_id
1 'polypeptide(L)'
;LGAAAAVGGGLLVLWAAVHYLFGGHFDALFVAMEAAHIVGMAVLIRKLGSERSCEGLSLRTQELTAGYLLLRLLASVFYEGNHHTLLDAASLAATGWVIQLMRHGQISKTYDAARDLSPKDSVKFLVLPCVVLGVLVNPGLTRVRGLLGFVTNSMWACSVYMEAIAVAPQLVMMRNIAEKKGYMERNSTAHYVFALGIARFLGCASWILQPRVLSYVFGQTRSFKLWGAFSLISELVQTLILADFCYYYIKSVVEGSLLVRFHSSV
;
A
#
# COMPACT_ATOMS: atom_id res chain seq x y z
N LEU A 1 -20.29 -1.44 -21.97
CA LEU A 1 -20.97 -0.18 -21.58
C LEU A 1 -21.51 -0.25 -20.15
N GLY A 2 -22.14 -1.38 -19.70
CA GLY A 2 -22.71 -1.51 -18.36
C GLY A 2 -21.69 -1.42 -17.20
N ALA A 3 -20.53 -2.06 -17.32
CA ALA A 3 -19.51 -2.06 -16.26
C ALA A 3 -18.87 -0.68 -16.07
N ALA A 4 -18.59 0.05 -17.15
CA ALA A 4 -18.04 1.41 -17.07
C ALA A 4 -19.05 2.39 -16.45
N ALA A 5 -20.34 2.25 -16.76
CA ALA A 5 -21.41 3.04 -16.16
C ALA A 5 -21.60 2.74 -14.67
N ALA A 6 -21.48 1.46 -14.27
CA ALA A 6 -21.55 1.05 -12.86
C ALA A 6 -20.35 1.58 -12.04
N VAL A 7 -19.14 1.51 -12.60
CA VAL A 7 -17.93 2.06 -11.97
C VAL A 7 -18.03 3.59 -11.86
N GLY A 8 -18.45 4.28 -12.93
CA GLY A 8 -18.66 5.73 -12.92
C GLY A 8 -19.73 6.16 -11.90
N GLY A 9 -20.84 5.42 -11.83
CA GLY A 9 -21.90 5.65 -10.85
C GLY A 9 -21.42 5.43 -9.42
N GLY A 10 -20.65 4.37 -9.16
CA GLY A 10 -20.06 4.10 -7.86
C GLY A 10 -19.07 5.19 -7.40
N LEU A 11 -18.26 5.69 -8.31
CA LEU A 11 -17.34 6.80 -8.03
C LEU A 11 -18.06 8.12 -7.74
N LEU A 12 -19.17 8.41 -8.44
CA LEU A 12 -20.01 9.58 -8.17
C LEU A 12 -20.70 9.49 -6.81
N VAL A 13 -21.22 8.32 -6.45
CA VAL A 13 -21.83 8.08 -5.14
C VAL A 13 -20.80 8.20 -4.02
N LEU A 14 -19.60 7.63 -4.21
CA LEU A 14 -18.50 7.76 -3.26
C LEU A 14 -18.09 9.23 -3.11
N TRP A 15 -17.94 9.95 -4.22
CA TRP A 15 -17.62 11.37 -4.21
C TRP A 15 -18.70 12.19 -3.47
N ALA A 16 -19.97 11.97 -3.76
CA ALA A 16 -21.08 12.66 -3.11
C ALA A 16 -21.13 12.34 -1.58
N ALA A 17 -20.95 11.07 -1.21
CA ALA A 17 -20.94 10.66 0.20
C ALA A 17 -19.78 11.31 0.97
N VAL A 18 -18.57 11.33 0.40
CA VAL A 18 -17.41 11.94 1.06
C VAL A 18 -17.54 13.46 1.09
N HIS A 19 -18.04 14.09 0.02
CA HIS A 19 -18.29 15.52 0.01
C HIS A 19 -19.33 15.92 1.06
N TYR A 20 -20.37 15.10 1.26
CA TYR A 20 -21.39 15.32 2.27
C TYR A 20 -20.87 15.08 3.70
N LEU A 21 -20.10 14.01 3.91
CA LEU A 21 -19.58 13.63 5.24
C LEU A 21 -18.43 14.51 5.72
N PHE A 22 -17.56 14.94 4.82
CA PHE A 22 -16.34 15.69 5.17
C PHE A 22 -16.35 17.15 4.70
N GLY A 23 -17.47 17.64 4.15
CA GLY A 23 -17.62 19.04 3.73
C GLY A 23 -16.56 19.52 2.72
N GLY A 24 -15.97 18.61 1.95
CA GLY A 24 -14.87 18.91 1.02
C GLY A 24 -13.51 19.09 1.69
N HIS A 25 -13.36 18.77 2.98
CA HIS A 25 -12.07 18.81 3.68
C HIS A 25 -11.21 17.59 3.32
N PHE A 26 -10.49 17.66 2.20
CA PHE A 26 -9.55 16.62 1.75
C PHE A 26 -8.44 16.36 2.77
N ASP A 27 -8.05 17.39 3.51
CA ASP A 27 -7.06 17.29 4.59
C ASP A 27 -7.51 16.32 5.69
N ALA A 28 -8.81 16.24 5.98
CA ALA A 28 -9.33 15.31 6.99
C ALA A 28 -9.17 13.84 6.57
N LEU A 29 -9.37 13.52 5.27
CA LEU A 29 -9.14 12.16 4.75
C LEU A 29 -7.66 11.80 4.76
N PHE A 30 -6.80 12.74 4.41
CA PHE A 30 -5.36 12.54 4.49
C PHE A 30 -4.91 12.28 5.93
N VAL A 31 -5.35 13.09 6.89
CA VAL A 31 -5.05 12.89 8.31
C VAL A 31 -5.59 11.55 8.82
N ALA A 32 -6.80 11.15 8.40
CA ALA A 32 -7.37 9.85 8.77
C ALA A 32 -6.58 8.68 8.16
N MET A 33 -6.10 8.80 6.93
CA MET A 33 -5.21 7.83 6.28
C MET A 33 -3.91 7.66 7.07
N GLU A 34 -3.25 8.76 7.41
CA GLU A 34 -2.00 8.75 8.18
C GLU A 34 -2.22 8.17 9.59
N ALA A 35 -3.32 8.54 10.25
CA ALA A 35 -3.68 7.97 11.55
C ALA A 35 -3.88 6.44 11.49
N ALA A 36 -4.59 5.95 10.46
CA ALA A 36 -4.79 4.52 10.26
C ALA A 36 -3.45 3.79 10.00
N HIS A 37 -2.54 4.40 9.22
CA HIS A 37 -1.20 3.87 8.98
C HIS A 37 -0.39 3.80 10.30
N ILE A 38 -0.38 4.88 11.09
CA ILE A 38 0.30 4.92 12.40
C ILE A 38 -0.25 3.85 13.34
N VAL A 39 -1.58 3.66 13.39
CA VAL A 39 -2.21 2.59 14.19
C VAL A 39 -1.72 1.22 13.72
N GLY A 40 -1.66 0.97 12.41
CA GLY A 40 -1.12 -0.26 11.85
C GLY A 40 0.32 -0.52 12.29
N MET A 41 1.19 0.48 12.17
CA MET A 41 2.58 0.38 12.62
C MET A 41 2.70 0.18 14.13
N ALA A 42 1.88 0.84 14.94
CA ALA A 42 1.86 0.65 16.39
C ALA A 42 1.45 -0.78 16.79
N VAL A 43 0.44 -1.36 16.11
CA VAL A 43 0.06 -2.76 16.29
C VAL A 43 1.20 -3.70 15.93
N LEU A 44 1.91 -3.44 14.81
CA LEU A 44 3.05 -4.22 14.38
C LEU A 44 4.20 -4.15 15.39
N ILE A 45 4.56 -2.96 15.85
CA ILE A 45 5.61 -2.73 16.85
C ILE A 45 5.25 -3.44 18.16
N ARG A 46 4.00 -3.31 18.61
CA ARG A 46 3.52 -4.02 19.80
C ARG A 46 3.63 -5.54 19.65
N LYS A 47 3.23 -6.09 18.49
CA LYS A 47 3.38 -7.52 18.21
C LYS A 47 4.83 -7.98 18.37
N LEU A 48 5.76 -7.29 17.72
CA LEU A 48 7.19 -7.67 17.77
C LEU A 48 7.80 -7.46 19.17
N GLY A 49 7.41 -6.41 19.87
CA GLY A 49 7.94 -6.09 21.20
C GLY A 49 7.36 -6.94 22.33
N SER A 50 6.02 -7.11 22.36
CA SER A 50 5.30 -7.79 23.45
C SER A 50 5.13 -9.28 23.21
N GLU A 51 4.70 -9.67 22.00
CA GLU A 51 4.49 -11.08 21.65
C GLU A 51 5.81 -11.76 21.25
N ARG A 52 6.86 -11.00 20.96
CA ARG A 52 8.18 -11.46 20.50
C ARG A 52 8.08 -12.48 19.36
N SER A 53 7.13 -12.29 18.48
CA SER A 53 6.82 -13.19 17.37
C SER A 53 6.56 -12.41 16.09
N CYS A 54 7.16 -12.88 14.98
CA CYS A 54 6.84 -12.43 13.63
C CYS A 54 6.04 -13.47 12.83
N GLU A 55 5.39 -14.42 13.52
CA GLU A 55 4.53 -15.42 12.87
C GLU A 55 3.44 -14.73 12.05
N GLY A 56 3.27 -15.20 10.81
CA GLY A 56 2.30 -14.66 9.87
C GLY A 56 2.68 -13.32 9.24
N LEU A 57 3.84 -12.76 9.54
CA LEU A 57 4.33 -11.50 8.99
C LEU A 57 5.28 -11.76 7.81
N SER A 58 5.00 -11.17 6.65
CA SER A 58 5.83 -11.29 5.46
C SER A 58 7.04 -10.36 5.51
N LEU A 59 8.24 -10.94 5.45
CA LEU A 59 9.48 -10.18 5.32
C LEU A 59 9.55 -9.48 3.95
N ARG A 60 9.02 -10.10 2.89
CA ARG A 60 9.03 -9.53 1.55
C ARG A 60 8.20 -8.25 1.46
N THR A 61 7.05 -8.22 2.14
CA THR A 61 6.27 -6.98 2.26
C THR A 61 7.07 -5.86 2.92
N GLN A 62 7.78 -6.15 4.02
CA GLN A 62 8.61 -5.14 4.69
C GLN A 62 9.77 -4.67 3.81
N GLU A 63 10.42 -5.57 3.08
CA GLU A 63 11.49 -5.24 2.14
C GLU A 63 11.01 -4.37 0.97
N LEU A 64 9.84 -4.69 0.40
CA LEU A 64 9.23 -3.88 -0.67
C LEU A 64 8.82 -2.51 -0.13
N THR A 65 8.28 -2.45 1.09
CA THR A 65 7.93 -1.19 1.77
C THR A 65 9.15 -0.31 1.97
N ALA A 66 10.24 -0.86 2.51
CA ALA A 66 11.49 -0.14 2.64
C ALA A 66 12.04 0.32 1.28
N GLY A 67 11.93 -0.53 0.26
CA GLY A 67 12.37 -0.23 -1.11
C GLY A 67 11.65 0.96 -1.71
N TYR A 68 10.31 0.98 -1.69
CA TYR A 68 9.58 2.11 -2.26
C TYR A 68 9.74 3.40 -1.45
N LEU A 69 9.80 3.32 -0.11
CA LEU A 69 10.06 4.48 0.73
C LEU A 69 11.43 5.08 0.46
N LEU A 70 12.45 4.24 0.30
CA LEU A 70 13.79 4.69 -0.06
C LEU A 70 13.82 5.39 -1.43
N LEU A 71 13.20 4.80 -2.45
CA LEU A 71 13.09 5.41 -3.78
C LEU A 71 12.38 6.76 -3.72
N ARG A 72 11.27 6.84 -2.97
CA ARG A 72 10.51 8.08 -2.78
C ARG A 72 11.32 9.14 -2.05
N LEU A 73 12.00 8.76 -0.99
CA LEU A 73 12.85 9.66 -0.21
C LEU A 73 14.00 10.23 -1.07
N LEU A 74 14.70 9.37 -1.81
CA LEU A 74 15.77 9.80 -2.72
C LEU A 74 15.25 10.72 -3.83
N ALA A 75 14.08 10.44 -4.39
CA ALA A 75 13.45 11.29 -5.38
C ALA A 75 13.02 12.64 -4.77
N SER A 76 12.48 12.66 -3.55
CA SER A 76 11.96 13.87 -2.89
C SER A 76 13.03 14.90 -2.56
N VAL A 77 14.29 14.50 -2.38
CA VAL A 77 15.44 15.42 -2.21
C VAL A 77 15.53 16.42 -3.38
N PHE A 78 15.12 16.03 -4.57
CA PHE A 78 15.14 16.87 -5.77
C PHE A 78 13.83 17.62 -6.04
N TYR A 79 12.76 17.32 -5.28
CA TYR A 79 11.44 17.95 -5.46
C TYR A 79 11.20 19.11 -4.51
N GLU A 80 11.55 19.12 -3.32
CA GLU A 80 11.41 20.03 -2.18
C GLU A 80 11.02 19.20 -0.95
N GLY A 81 11.87 19.27 0.09
CA GLY A 81 11.59 18.61 1.36
C GLY A 81 10.39 19.28 2.03
N ASN A 82 9.35 18.53 2.26
CA ASN A 82 8.17 18.93 3.00
C ASN A 82 7.88 17.93 4.13
N HIS A 83 6.79 18.13 4.88
CA HIS A 83 6.41 17.23 5.98
C HIS A 83 6.16 15.78 5.52
N HIS A 84 5.79 15.54 4.26
CA HIS A 84 5.67 14.18 3.70
C HIS A 84 7.02 13.46 3.67
N THR A 85 8.10 14.16 3.31
CA THR A 85 9.46 13.61 3.32
C THR A 85 9.89 13.16 4.72
N LEU A 86 9.51 13.91 5.76
CA LEU A 86 9.78 13.55 7.15
C LEU A 86 9.01 12.29 7.58
N LEU A 87 7.75 12.17 7.18
CA LEU A 87 6.93 11.00 7.46
C LEU A 87 7.46 9.76 6.73
N ASP A 88 7.86 9.89 5.46
CA ASP A 88 8.48 8.82 4.70
C ASP A 88 9.80 8.36 5.35
N ALA A 89 10.62 9.29 5.84
CA ALA A 89 11.87 8.97 6.55
C ALA A 89 11.61 8.22 7.86
N ALA A 90 10.62 8.65 8.64
CA ALA A 90 10.21 7.98 9.87
C ALA A 90 9.65 6.58 9.60
N SER A 91 8.83 6.43 8.56
CA SER A 91 8.27 5.15 8.12
C SER A 91 9.37 4.20 7.62
N LEU A 92 10.35 4.71 6.88
CA LEU A 92 11.51 3.93 6.44
C LEU A 92 12.35 3.45 7.62
N ALA A 93 12.60 4.31 8.61
CA ALA A 93 13.34 3.94 9.82
C ALA A 93 12.59 2.86 10.62
N ALA A 94 11.27 3.02 10.82
CA ALA A 94 10.44 2.03 11.49
C ALA A 94 10.41 0.68 10.75
N THR A 95 10.25 0.71 9.42
CA THR A 95 10.27 -0.50 8.59
C THR A 95 11.63 -1.18 8.61
N GLY A 96 12.72 -0.42 8.54
CA GLY A 96 14.09 -0.93 8.67
C GLY A 96 14.32 -1.61 10.01
N TRP A 97 13.81 -1.04 11.09
CA TRP A 97 13.87 -1.65 12.42
C TRP A 97 13.07 -2.97 12.48
N VAL A 98 11.87 -3.01 11.89
CA VAL A 98 11.07 -4.24 11.77
C VAL A 98 11.83 -5.32 10.99
N ILE A 99 12.43 -4.98 9.85
CA ILE A 99 13.23 -5.91 9.05
C ILE A 99 14.41 -6.45 9.87
N GLN A 100 15.08 -5.59 10.64
CA GLN A 100 16.18 -5.99 11.49
C GLN A 100 15.73 -7.01 12.55
N LEU A 101 14.60 -6.78 13.22
CA LEU A 101 14.03 -7.72 14.19
C LEU A 101 13.62 -9.06 13.54
N MET A 102 13.06 -9.02 12.32
CA MET A 102 12.68 -10.24 11.59
C MET A 102 13.86 -11.04 11.07
N ARG A 103 15.03 -10.41 10.84
CA ARG A 103 16.24 -11.09 10.34
C ARG A 103 17.15 -11.58 11.45
N HIS A 104 17.10 -10.96 12.62
CA HIS A 104 18.05 -11.20 13.70
C HIS A 104 17.36 -11.51 15.02
N GLY A 105 18.06 -12.25 15.88
CA GLY A 105 17.66 -12.55 17.25
C GLY A 105 16.62 -13.66 17.38
N GLN A 106 15.93 -13.67 18.52
CA GLN A 106 14.97 -14.74 18.87
C GLN A 106 13.67 -14.65 18.03
N ILE A 107 13.27 -13.43 17.64
CA ILE A 107 12.05 -13.17 16.87
C ILE A 107 12.16 -13.82 15.48
N SER A 108 13.35 -13.79 14.85
CA SER A 108 13.58 -14.37 13.53
C SER A 108 13.28 -15.87 13.45
N LYS A 109 13.37 -16.59 14.58
CA LYS A 109 13.05 -18.02 14.65
C LYS A 109 11.58 -18.33 14.48
N THR A 110 10.70 -17.34 14.65
CA THR A 110 9.25 -17.48 14.45
C THR A 110 8.80 -17.14 13.03
N TYR A 111 9.74 -16.71 12.17
CA TYR A 111 9.46 -16.40 10.77
C TYR A 111 9.36 -17.68 9.93
N ASP A 112 8.25 -17.82 9.21
CA ASP A 112 8.00 -18.95 8.31
C ASP A 112 8.30 -18.57 6.86
N ALA A 113 9.57 -18.73 6.48
CA ALA A 113 10.05 -18.41 5.13
C ALA A 113 9.42 -19.29 4.03
N ALA A 114 8.93 -20.48 4.38
CA ALA A 114 8.34 -21.39 3.40
C ALA A 114 6.96 -20.94 2.92
N ARG A 115 6.29 -20.08 3.71
CA ARG A 115 4.96 -19.54 3.37
C ARG A 115 5.03 -18.14 2.78
N ASP A 116 6.16 -17.46 2.90
CA ASP A 116 6.37 -16.15 2.29
C ASP A 116 6.78 -16.29 0.82
N LEU A 117 6.62 -15.22 0.05
CA LEU A 117 7.05 -15.19 -1.34
C LEU A 117 8.57 -15.33 -1.42
N SER A 118 9.07 -16.09 -2.41
CA SER A 118 10.51 -16.24 -2.56
C SER A 118 11.17 -14.91 -2.97
N PRO A 119 12.45 -14.65 -2.57
CA PRO A 119 13.15 -13.43 -2.99
C PRO A 119 13.23 -13.27 -4.51
N LYS A 120 13.45 -14.36 -5.24
CA LYS A 120 13.56 -14.36 -6.70
C LYS A 120 12.23 -14.00 -7.35
N ASP A 121 11.13 -14.57 -6.86
CA ASP A 121 9.79 -14.29 -7.38
C ASP A 121 9.34 -12.87 -7.04
N SER A 122 9.66 -12.38 -5.84
CA SER A 122 9.41 -10.99 -5.45
C SER A 122 10.10 -10.01 -6.40
N VAL A 123 11.38 -10.23 -6.69
CA VAL A 123 12.11 -9.36 -7.65
C VAL A 123 11.55 -9.50 -9.06
N LYS A 124 11.33 -10.72 -9.53
CA LYS A 124 10.91 -10.99 -10.92
C LYS A 124 9.50 -10.51 -11.22
N PHE A 125 8.54 -10.74 -10.31
CA PHE A 125 7.12 -10.51 -10.58
C PHE A 125 6.60 -9.20 -9.97
N LEU A 126 7.28 -8.64 -8.98
CA LEU A 126 6.86 -7.40 -8.34
C LEU A 126 7.81 -6.24 -8.67
N VAL A 127 9.09 -6.33 -8.35
CA VAL A 127 10.02 -5.20 -8.51
C VAL A 127 10.28 -4.87 -9.98
N LEU A 128 10.62 -5.88 -10.80
CA LEU A 128 11.00 -5.65 -12.20
C LEU A 128 9.91 -4.98 -13.04
N PRO A 129 8.62 -5.41 -12.97
CA PRO A 129 7.54 -4.70 -13.67
C PRO A 129 7.38 -3.25 -13.23
N CYS A 130 7.54 -2.96 -11.94
CA CYS A 130 7.46 -1.58 -11.42
C CYS A 130 8.61 -0.70 -11.92
N VAL A 131 9.82 -1.24 -12.01
CA VAL A 131 10.98 -0.53 -12.57
C VAL A 131 10.75 -0.23 -14.05
N VAL A 132 10.30 -1.22 -14.82
CA VAL A 132 10.00 -1.04 -16.26
C VAL A 132 8.90 0.01 -16.44
N LEU A 133 7.80 -0.08 -15.68
CA LEU A 133 6.73 0.91 -15.75
C LEU A 133 7.21 2.30 -15.31
N GLY A 134 8.02 2.39 -14.26
CA GLY A 134 8.57 3.66 -13.78
C GLY A 134 9.45 4.38 -14.78
N VAL A 135 10.20 3.62 -15.60
CA VAL A 135 10.99 4.17 -16.70
C VAL A 135 10.10 4.61 -17.86
N LEU A 136 9.08 3.83 -18.21
CA LEU A 136 8.21 4.07 -19.38
C LEU A 136 7.14 5.14 -19.11
N VAL A 137 6.58 5.15 -17.90
CA VAL A 137 5.47 6.04 -17.51
C VAL A 137 5.83 6.76 -16.22
N ASN A 138 6.35 7.96 -16.34
CA ASN A 138 6.72 8.81 -15.21
C ASN A 138 6.15 10.23 -15.38
N PRO A 139 6.08 11.03 -14.28
CA PRO A 139 5.42 12.33 -14.30
C PRO A 139 6.10 13.39 -15.20
N GLY A 140 7.40 13.29 -15.44
CA GLY A 140 8.15 14.32 -16.17
C GLY A 140 8.15 15.71 -15.51
N LEU A 141 7.94 15.77 -14.18
CA LEU A 141 7.63 16.99 -13.44
C LEU A 141 8.82 17.62 -12.71
N THR A 142 10.01 17.00 -12.73
CA THR A 142 11.16 17.59 -12.02
C THR A 142 11.60 18.91 -12.61
N ARG A 143 11.95 19.85 -11.74
CA ARG A 143 12.63 21.10 -12.13
C ARG A 143 14.04 20.81 -12.68
N VAL A 144 14.59 19.64 -12.35
CA VAL A 144 15.89 19.19 -12.85
C VAL A 144 15.72 18.66 -14.26
N ARG A 145 16.52 19.18 -15.21
CA ARG A 145 16.50 18.79 -16.63
C ARG A 145 17.56 17.72 -16.92
N GLY A 146 17.41 17.04 -18.04
CA GLY A 146 18.37 16.05 -18.53
C GLY A 146 18.23 14.70 -17.83
N LEU A 147 19.33 13.93 -17.84
CA LEU A 147 19.37 12.56 -17.34
C LEU A 147 18.99 12.46 -15.84
N LEU A 148 19.47 13.38 -15.02
CA LEU A 148 19.17 13.38 -13.59
C LEU A 148 17.67 13.56 -13.34
N GLY A 149 17.02 14.49 -14.06
CA GLY A 149 15.57 14.68 -13.96
C GLY A 149 14.78 13.45 -14.41
N PHE A 150 15.21 12.78 -15.48
CA PHE A 150 14.61 11.53 -15.94
C PHE A 150 14.72 10.43 -14.88
N VAL A 151 15.92 10.23 -14.30
CA VAL A 151 16.15 9.22 -13.25
C VAL A 151 15.28 9.50 -12.03
N THR A 152 15.24 10.75 -11.56
CA THR A 152 14.43 11.14 -10.40
C THR A 152 12.94 10.91 -10.63
N ASN A 153 12.41 11.28 -11.80
CA ASN A 153 11.02 11.02 -12.16
C ASN A 153 10.72 9.52 -12.24
N SER A 154 11.64 8.73 -12.80
CA SER A 154 11.49 7.27 -12.87
C SER A 154 11.53 6.62 -11.49
N MET A 155 12.39 7.08 -10.57
CA MET A 155 12.43 6.62 -9.18
C MET A 155 11.12 6.92 -8.45
N TRP A 156 10.60 8.14 -8.62
CA TRP A 156 9.31 8.51 -8.05
C TRP A 156 8.19 7.63 -8.58
N ALA A 157 8.10 7.44 -9.90
CA ALA A 157 7.10 6.59 -10.52
C ALA A 157 7.22 5.12 -10.07
N CYS A 158 8.44 4.58 -10.03
CA CYS A 158 8.72 3.24 -9.53
C CYS A 158 8.24 3.08 -8.07
N SER A 159 8.46 4.08 -7.21
CA SER A 159 7.98 4.03 -5.82
C SER A 159 6.45 3.93 -5.73
N VAL A 160 5.71 4.69 -6.55
CA VAL A 160 4.23 4.63 -6.60
C VAL A 160 3.74 3.26 -7.06
N TYR A 161 4.36 2.68 -8.09
CA TYR A 161 3.98 1.35 -8.58
C TYR A 161 4.35 0.23 -7.60
N MET A 162 5.51 0.32 -6.95
CA MET A 162 5.90 -0.65 -5.91
C MET A 162 5.01 -0.57 -4.69
N GLU A 163 4.61 0.62 -4.27
CA GLU A 163 3.69 0.83 -3.16
C GLU A 163 2.36 0.12 -3.39
N ALA A 164 1.84 0.18 -4.63
CA ALA A 164 0.57 -0.44 -4.99
C ALA A 164 0.54 -1.96 -4.77
N ILE A 165 1.69 -2.63 -4.88
CA ILE A 165 1.78 -4.09 -4.78
C ILE A 165 2.58 -4.58 -3.58
N ALA A 166 3.15 -3.68 -2.78
CA ALA A 166 4.03 -4.02 -1.66
C ALA A 166 3.38 -4.93 -0.59
N VAL A 167 2.04 -4.85 -0.46
CA VAL A 167 1.28 -5.68 0.49
C VAL A 167 0.96 -7.09 -0.04
N ALA A 168 1.12 -7.34 -1.34
CA ALA A 168 0.75 -8.61 -1.95
C ALA A 168 1.44 -9.83 -1.30
N PRO A 169 2.76 -9.83 -0.99
CA PRO A 169 3.39 -10.96 -0.30
C PRO A 169 2.77 -11.24 1.08
N GLN A 170 2.35 -10.22 1.81
CA GLN A 170 1.67 -10.39 3.10
C GLN A 170 0.36 -11.15 2.95
N LEU A 171 -0.43 -10.82 1.94
CA LEU A 171 -1.70 -11.52 1.67
C LEU A 171 -1.47 -12.94 1.17
N VAL A 172 -0.46 -13.16 0.33
CA VAL A 172 -0.05 -14.52 -0.09
C VAL A 172 0.32 -15.36 1.13
N MET A 173 1.14 -14.84 2.02
CA MET A 173 1.52 -15.54 3.25
C MET A 173 0.31 -15.87 4.12
N MET A 174 -0.62 -14.92 4.29
CA MET A 174 -1.84 -15.14 5.08
C MET A 174 -2.75 -16.19 4.44
N ARG A 175 -2.90 -16.20 3.12
CA ARG A 175 -3.63 -17.23 2.39
C ARG A 175 -2.98 -18.61 2.56
N ASN A 176 -1.67 -18.73 2.39
CA ASN A 176 -0.93 -19.97 2.58
C ASN A 176 -1.09 -20.54 4.01
N ILE A 177 -1.20 -19.67 5.01
CA ILE A 177 -1.51 -20.07 6.40
C ILE A 177 -2.94 -20.56 6.52
N ALA A 178 -3.90 -19.83 5.96
CA ALA A 178 -5.32 -20.15 6.03
C ALA A 178 -5.65 -21.43 5.26
N GLU A 179 -5.05 -21.68 4.10
CA GLU A 179 -5.23 -22.93 3.32
C GLU A 179 -4.78 -24.15 4.11
N LYS A 180 -3.69 -24.06 4.85
CA LYS A 180 -3.18 -25.17 5.65
C LYS A 180 -3.97 -25.42 6.93
N LYS A 181 -4.45 -24.35 7.60
CA LYS A 181 -5.19 -24.43 8.86
C LYS A 181 -6.72 -24.49 8.66
N GLY A 182 -7.24 -24.19 7.47
CA GLY A 182 -8.67 -23.98 7.18
C GLY A 182 -9.22 -22.63 7.66
N TYR A 183 -8.43 -21.86 8.37
CA TYR A 183 -8.78 -20.53 8.90
C TYR A 183 -7.53 -19.71 9.23
N MET A 184 -7.71 -18.44 9.41
CA MET A 184 -6.70 -17.54 9.98
C MET A 184 -7.23 -16.96 11.28
N GLU A 185 -6.40 -16.94 12.31
CA GLU A 185 -6.74 -16.28 13.56
C GLU A 185 -6.74 -14.76 13.40
N ARG A 186 -7.73 -14.10 14.00
CA ARG A 186 -7.80 -12.63 14.08
C ARG A 186 -6.82 -12.13 15.15
N ASN A 187 -5.54 -12.22 14.84
CA ASN A 187 -4.42 -11.84 15.68
C ASN A 187 -3.86 -10.46 15.32
N SER A 188 -2.79 -10.05 15.97
CA SER A 188 -2.12 -8.75 15.75
C SER A 188 -1.71 -8.53 14.28
N THR A 189 -1.33 -9.60 13.55
CA THR A 189 -1.03 -9.50 12.12
C THR A 189 -2.28 -9.14 11.31
N ALA A 190 -3.42 -9.76 11.61
CA ALA A 190 -4.68 -9.44 10.95
C ALA A 190 -5.12 -7.99 11.23
N HIS A 191 -4.96 -7.52 12.48
CA HIS A 191 -5.23 -6.12 12.84
C HIS A 191 -4.33 -5.14 12.08
N TYR A 192 -3.03 -5.45 11.97
CA TYR A 192 -2.08 -4.66 11.19
C TYR A 192 -2.50 -4.55 9.73
N VAL A 193 -2.78 -5.67 9.06
CA VAL A 193 -3.18 -5.67 7.64
C VAL A 193 -4.53 -4.98 7.43
N PHE A 194 -5.46 -5.11 8.37
CA PHE A 194 -6.72 -4.39 8.32
C PHE A 194 -6.53 -2.87 8.44
N ALA A 195 -5.68 -2.40 9.35
CA ALA A 195 -5.34 -0.98 9.47
C ALA A 195 -4.68 -0.44 8.19
N LEU A 196 -3.79 -1.22 7.55
CA LEU A 196 -3.25 -0.87 6.23
C LEU A 196 -4.35 -0.76 5.18
N GLY A 197 -5.32 -1.69 5.18
CA GLY A 197 -6.46 -1.64 4.25
C GLY A 197 -7.30 -0.39 4.40
N ILE A 198 -7.61 0.01 5.63
CA ILE A 198 -8.31 1.26 5.91
C ILE A 198 -7.48 2.47 5.44
N ALA A 199 -6.18 2.51 5.73
CA ALA A 199 -5.31 3.59 5.28
C ALA A 199 -5.31 3.71 3.75
N ARG A 200 -5.20 2.59 3.02
CA ARG A 200 -5.23 2.58 1.55
C ARG A 200 -6.58 2.98 0.97
N PHE A 201 -7.66 2.54 1.57
CA PHE A 201 -9.01 2.95 1.17
C PHE A 201 -9.22 4.46 1.33
N LEU A 202 -8.80 5.03 2.47
CA LEU A 202 -8.87 6.48 2.71
C LEU A 202 -7.95 7.27 1.77
N GLY A 203 -6.76 6.75 1.49
CA GLY A 203 -5.82 7.33 0.51
C GLY A 203 -6.41 7.37 -0.89
N CYS A 204 -6.97 6.27 -1.36
CA CYS A 204 -7.65 6.19 -2.66
C CYS A 204 -8.83 7.17 -2.72
N ALA A 205 -9.66 7.24 -1.67
CA ALA A 205 -10.77 8.19 -1.58
C ALA A 205 -10.28 9.64 -1.64
N SER A 206 -9.24 9.98 -0.87
CA SER A 206 -8.61 11.29 -0.89
C SER A 206 -8.09 11.65 -2.29
N TRP A 207 -7.46 10.69 -2.98
CA TRP A 207 -6.94 10.87 -4.33
C TRP A 207 -8.05 11.14 -5.34
N ILE A 208 -9.12 10.32 -5.36
CA ILE A 208 -10.26 10.45 -6.28
C ILE A 208 -10.98 11.80 -6.08
N LEU A 209 -11.06 12.25 -4.84
CA LEU A 209 -11.82 13.45 -4.48
C LEU A 209 -11.03 14.74 -4.65
N GLN A 210 -9.73 14.66 -4.85
CA GLN A 210 -8.90 15.83 -5.05
C GLN A 210 -9.17 16.48 -6.43
N PRO A 211 -9.64 17.76 -6.51
CA PRO A 211 -10.01 18.39 -7.78
C PRO A 211 -8.88 18.43 -8.80
N ARG A 212 -7.62 18.46 -8.32
CA ARG A 212 -6.42 18.43 -9.15
C ARG A 212 -6.24 17.11 -9.90
N VAL A 213 -6.72 16.00 -9.35
CA VAL A 213 -6.59 14.67 -10.00
C VAL A 213 -7.39 14.62 -11.29
N LEU A 214 -8.60 15.17 -11.32
CA LEU A 214 -9.37 15.29 -12.55
C LEU A 214 -8.60 16.09 -13.62
N SER A 215 -7.90 17.17 -13.23
CA SER A 215 -7.07 17.92 -14.17
C SER A 215 -5.83 17.15 -14.62
N TYR A 216 -5.30 16.26 -13.81
CA TYR A 216 -4.20 15.35 -14.17
C TYR A 216 -4.65 14.25 -15.14
N VAL A 217 -5.77 13.62 -14.88
CA VAL A 217 -6.32 12.55 -15.72
C VAL A 217 -6.85 13.10 -17.05
N PHE A 218 -7.52 14.26 -17.02
CA PHE A 218 -8.14 14.90 -18.19
C PHE A 218 -7.33 16.06 -18.77
N GLY A 219 -6.11 16.33 -18.25
CA GLY A 219 -5.22 17.40 -18.67
C GLY A 219 -4.85 17.37 -20.15
N GLN A 220 -4.34 18.48 -20.69
CA GLN A 220 -4.13 18.64 -22.13
C GLN A 220 -2.89 17.95 -22.69
N THR A 221 -1.87 17.63 -21.88
CA THR A 221 -0.61 17.03 -22.34
C THR A 221 -0.65 15.50 -22.29
N ARG A 222 -0.29 14.82 -23.37
CA ARG A 222 -0.39 13.35 -23.51
C ARG A 222 0.40 12.57 -22.45
N SER A 223 1.63 12.99 -22.14
CA SER A 223 2.49 12.34 -21.13
C SER A 223 1.88 12.47 -19.73
N PHE A 224 1.23 13.59 -19.45
CA PHE A 224 0.59 13.86 -18.18
C PHE A 224 -0.66 13.01 -17.97
N LYS A 225 -1.43 12.76 -19.04
CA LYS A 225 -2.60 11.87 -19.01
C LYS A 225 -2.22 10.43 -18.69
N LEU A 226 -1.14 9.92 -19.29
CA LEU A 226 -0.67 8.55 -19.01
C LEU A 226 -0.23 8.39 -17.55
N TRP A 227 0.59 9.30 -17.04
CA TRP A 227 1.01 9.27 -15.64
C TRP A 227 -0.19 9.33 -14.67
N GLY A 228 -1.10 10.28 -14.85
CA GLY A 228 -2.30 10.41 -14.02
C GLY A 228 -3.17 9.16 -14.02
N ALA A 229 -3.38 8.56 -15.20
CA ALA A 229 -4.15 7.32 -15.31
C ALA A 229 -3.47 6.14 -14.61
N PHE A 230 -2.16 5.95 -14.80
CA PHE A 230 -1.42 4.86 -14.14
C PHE A 230 -1.30 5.06 -12.63
N SER A 231 -1.16 6.29 -12.17
CA SER A 231 -1.18 6.62 -10.75
C SER A 231 -2.53 6.27 -10.11
N LEU A 232 -3.64 6.64 -10.76
CA LEU A 232 -4.98 6.27 -10.32
C LEU A 232 -5.20 4.75 -10.34
N ILE A 233 -4.74 4.05 -11.39
CA ILE A 233 -4.80 2.59 -11.47
C ILE A 233 -4.02 1.98 -10.30
N SER A 234 -2.84 2.51 -9.95
CA SER A 234 -2.04 2.03 -8.82
C SER A 234 -2.80 2.16 -7.49
N GLU A 235 -3.47 3.30 -7.26
CA GLU A 235 -4.31 3.50 -6.07
C GLU A 235 -5.49 2.52 -6.01
N LEU A 236 -6.14 2.27 -7.14
CA LEU A 236 -7.22 1.29 -7.24
C LEU A 236 -6.72 -0.13 -7.00
N VAL A 237 -5.60 -0.51 -7.61
CA VAL A 237 -5.01 -1.85 -7.46
C VAL A 237 -4.68 -2.15 -6.00
N GLN A 238 -3.98 -1.26 -5.29
CA GLN A 238 -3.65 -1.48 -3.88
C GLN A 238 -4.90 -1.57 -2.98
N THR A 239 -5.92 -0.77 -3.28
CA THR A 239 -7.19 -0.80 -2.54
C THR A 239 -7.92 -2.12 -2.79
N LEU A 240 -8.00 -2.59 -4.04
CA LEU A 240 -8.64 -3.85 -4.41
C LEU A 240 -7.92 -5.06 -3.85
N ILE A 241 -6.58 -5.07 -3.84
CA ILE A 241 -5.77 -6.14 -3.25
C ILE A 241 -6.14 -6.34 -1.77
N LEU A 242 -6.42 -5.26 -1.03
CA LEU A 242 -6.75 -5.32 0.39
C LEU A 242 -8.25 -5.47 0.67
N ALA A 243 -9.12 -5.12 -0.30
CA ALA A 243 -10.57 -5.12 -0.11
C ALA A 243 -11.12 -6.49 0.27
N ASP A 244 -10.65 -7.55 -0.38
CA ASP A 244 -11.06 -8.95 -0.10
C ASP A 244 -10.74 -9.33 1.36
N PHE A 245 -9.52 -9.06 1.80
CA PHE A 245 -9.12 -9.29 3.19
C PHE A 245 -9.97 -8.47 4.18
N CYS A 246 -10.14 -7.18 3.92
CA CYS A 246 -10.93 -6.29 4.78
C CYS A 246 -12.38 -6.76 4.90
N TYR A 247 -12.98 -7.23 3.80
CA TYR A 247 -14.33 -7.79 3.81
C TYR A 247 -14.43 -8.98 4.78
N TYR A 248 -13.56 -9.99 4.64
CA TYR A 248 -13.59 -11.16 5.52
C TYR A 248 -13.23 -10.82 6.97
N TYR A 249 -12.35 -9.85 7.17
CA TYR A 249 -12.01 -9.36 8.50
C TYR A 249 -13.24 -8.72 9.17
N ILE A 250 -13.93 -7.79 8.50
CA ILE A 250 -15.14 -7.14 9.01
C ILE A 250 -16.23 -8.19 9.28
N LYS A 251 -16.44 -9.12 8.36
CA LYS A 251 -17.39 -10.21 8.52
C LYS A 251 -17.09 -11.02 9.81
N SER A 252 -15.83 -11.37 10.07
CA SER A 252 -15.45 -12.08 11.29
C SER A 252 -15.72 -11.27 12.56
N VAL A 253 -15.57 -9.93 12.50
CA VAL A 253 -15.88 -9.04 13.63
C VAL A 253 -17.37 -9.00 13.89
N VAL A 254 -18.20 -8.84 12.85
CA VAL A 254 -19.66 -8.78 12.95
C VAL A 254 -20.24 -10.10 13.47
N GLU A 255 -19.68 -11.24 13.04
CA GLU A 255 -20.06 -12.59 13.49
C GLU A 255 -19.53 -12.92 14.90
N GLY A 256 -18.77 -12.01 15.54
CA GLY A 256 -18.13 -12.27 16.85
C GLY A 256 -17.07 -13.37 16.80
N SER A 257 -16.64 -13.79 15.62
CA SER A 257 -15.66 -14.85 15.43
C SER A 257 -14.23 -14.33 15.63
N LEU A 258 -13.38 -15.12 16.30
CA LEU A 258 -11.95 -14.86 16.35
C LEU A 258 -11.21 -15.41 15.11
N LEU A 259 -11.94 -15.97 14.15
CA LEU A 259 -11.39 -16.63 12.95
C LEU A 259 -11.81 -15.86 11.69
N VAL A 260 -10.85 -15.53 10.86
CA VAL A 260 -11.06 -15.00 9.51
C VAL A 260 -11.05 -16.20 8.54
N ARG A 261 -12.18 -16.46 7.88
CA ARG A 261 -12.32 -17.54 6.90
C ARG A 261 -12.35 -16.93 5.51
N PHE A 262 -11.31 -17.19 4.72
CA PHE A 262 -11.31 -16.85 3.30
C PHE A 262 -12.22 -17.79 2.51
N HIS A 263 -12.79 -17.29 1.43
CA HIS A 263 -13.51 -18.17 0.51
C HIS A 263 -12.50 -19.14 -0.12
N SER A 264 -12.60 -20.44 0.23
CA SER A 264 -11.87 -21.47 -0.49
C SER A 264 -12.47 -21.55 -1.89
N SER A 265 -11.74 -21.08 -2.90
CA SER A 265 -12.00 -21.50 -4.26
C SER A 265 -11.70 -22.99 -4.32
N VAL A 266 -12.75 -23.80 -4.29
CA VAL A 266 -12.72 -25.22 -4.64
C VAL A 266 -12.32 -25.34 -6.12
#